data_5d355985e70520b3cd4705bc4e77cba1
#
_entry.id   5d355985e70520b3cd4705bc4e77cba1
#
_cell.length_a   1.000
_cell.length_b   1.000
_cell.length_c   1.000
_cell.angle_alpha   90.00
_cell.angle_beta   90.00
_cell.angle_gamma   90.00
#
_symmetry.space_group_name_H-M   'P 1'
#
loop_
_entity.id
_entity.type
_entity.pdbx_description
1 polymer ?
#
loop_
_entity_poly.entity_id
_entity_poly.type
_entity_poly.pdbx_seq_one_letter_code
_entity_poly.pdbx_strand_id
1 'polypeptide(L)'
;MTRYTIVGAGPVGALMALMLADQGQRVRLIERRPDPRLAAPERGRSINLALAARGLLALEQADLMQRIAPALIAMNGRMLHETDGALQFLRYGQNEREVIHAVSRERLNGLLLEAAALCPLIELQFDSRCIDVDPQTLSLTWQDERSARLVTESFEVLLGADGAGSAVRAALEARGYSHSHEQGLEHDYKELSIAPDPARGGRYAFEPHALHIWPRGGYMLIALPNTDASFTLSLIHI
;
A
#
# COMPACT_ATOMS: atom_id res chain seq x y z
N MET A 1 26.89 -13.43 0.35
CA MET A 1 25.45 -13.18 0.10
C MET A 1 24.89 -12.65 1.41
N THR A 2 24.55 -11.37 1.45
CA THR A 2 24.03 -10.72 2.67
C THR A 2 22.58 -11.15 2.91
N ARG A 3 22.22 -11.37 4.18
CA ARG A 3 20.85 -11.67 4.56
C ARG A 3 20.15 -10.41 5.08
N TYR A 4 19.12 -10.00 4.38
CA TYR A 4 18.28 -8.86 4.77
C TYR A 4 17.07 -9.34 5.58
N THR A 5 16.74 -8.63 6.66
CA THR A 5 15.49 -8.78 7.39
C THR A 5 14.66 -7.53 7.17
N ILE A 6 13.44 -7.66 6.66
CA ILE A 6 12.50 -6.55 6.44
C ILE A 6 11.34 -6.73 7.41
N VAL A 7 11.06 -5.72 8.21
CA VAL A 7 9.91 -5.68 9.12
C VAL A 7 8.77 -4.92 8.46
N GLY A 8 7.66 -5.62 8.21
CA GLY A 8 6.46 -5.11 7.56
C GLY A 8 6.32 -5.58 6.11
N ALA A 9 5.31 -6.41 5.83
CA ALA A 9 4.98 -6.95 4.51
C ALA A 9 3.87 -6.15 3.79
N GLY A 10 3.82 -4.84 4.03
CA GLY A 10 3.04 -3.92 3.22
C GLY A 10 3.66 -3.73 1.81
N PRO A 11 3.04 -2.92 0.93
CA PRO A 11 3.52 -2.74 -0.45
C PRO A 11 5.00 -2.33 -0.53
N VAL A 12 5.48 -1.51 0.40
CA VAL A 12 6.88 -1.06 0.43
C VAL A 12 7.82 -2.21 0.77
N GLY A 13 7.55 -2.95 1.86
CA GLY A 13 8.42 -4.07 2.29
C GLY A 13 8.40 -5.22 1.30
N ALA A 14 7.25 -5.57 0.74
CA ALA A 14 7.12 -6.61 -0.26
C ALA A 14 7.88 -6.26 -1.57
N LEU A 15 7.75 -5.02 -2.06
CA LEU A 15 8.49 -4.55 -3.23
C LEU A 15 10.01 -4.52 -2.98
N MET A 16 10.43 -4.00 -1.82
CA MET A 16 11.85 -3.99 -1.43
C MET A 16 12.43 -5.40 -1.37
N ALA A 17 11.67 -6.37 -0.83
CA ALA A 17 12.11 -7.77 -0.79
C ALA A 17 12.35 -8.34 -2.19
N LEU A 18 11.45 -8.05 -3.14
CA LEU A 18 11.59 -8.48 -4.54
C LEU A 18 12.80 -7.84 -5.23
N MET A 19 12.98 -6.53 -5.06
CA MET A 19 14.12 -5.81 -5.64
C MET A 19 15.47 -6.31 -5.08
N LEU A 20 15.55 -6.62 -3.78
CA LEU A 20 16.76 -7.19 -3.18
C LEU A 20 17.02 -8.62 -3.66
N ALA A 21 15.97 -9.42 -3.80
CA ALA A 21 16.08 -10.78 -4.31
C ALA A 21 16.52 -10.81 -5.78
N ASP A 22 16.06 -9.87 -6.60
CA ASP A 22 16.52 -9.69 -7.98
C ASP A 22 18.04 -9.42 -8.05
N GLN A 23 18.59 -8.72 -7.04
CA GLN A 23 20.04 -8.52 -6.88
C GLN A 23 20.75 -9.73 -6.24
N GLY A 24 20.10 -10.89 -6.15
CA GLY A 24 20.68 -12.10 -5.60
C GLY A 24 20.81 -12.12 -4.07
N GLN A 25 20.16 -11.20 -3.33
CA GLN A 25 20.22 -11.17 -1.86
C GLN A 25 19.15 -12.09 -1.25
N ARG A 26 19.47 -12.68 -0.09
CA ARG A 26 18.47 -13.42 0.70
C ARG A 26 17.67 -12.45 1.57
N VAL A 27 16.36 -12.58 1.55
CA VAL A 27 15.45 -11.70 2.28
C VAL A 27 14.53 -12.51 3.17
N ARG A 28 14.39 -12.10 4.43
CA ARG A 28 13.32 -12.54 5.32
C ARG A 28 12.36 -11.36 5.54
N LEU A 29 11.11 -11.55 5.22
CA LEU A 29 10.05 -10.56 5.32
C LEU A 29 9.11 -10.95 6.47
N ILE A 30 9.08 -10.12 7.53
CA ILE A 30 8.32 -10.38 8.78
C ILE A 30 7.08 -9.48 8.80
N GLU A 31 5.91 -10.05 9.06
CA GLU A 31 4.64 -9.36 9.15
C GLU A 31 3.85 -9.81 10.37
N ARG A 32 3.28 -8.84 11.12
CA ARG A 32 2.48 -9.11 12.32
C ARG A 32 1.12 -9.74 12.03
N ARG A 33 0.53 -9.42 10.88
CA ARG A 33 -0.77 -9.94 10.47
C ARG A 33 -0.64 -11.34 9.88
N PRO A 34 -1.74 -12.12 9.89
CA PRO A 34 -1.78 -13.38 9.17
C PRO A 34 -1.57 -13.18 7.67
N ASP A 35 -1.24 -14.26 6.99
CA ASP A 35 -1.04 -14.26 5.53
C ASP A 35 -2.35 -13.88 4.81
N PRO A 36 -2.42 -12.73 4.14
CA PRO A 36 -3.64 -12.28 3.48
C PRO A 36 -4.04 -13.16 2.29
N ARG A 37 -3.16 -14.01 1.78
CA ARG A 37 -3.45 -14.95 0.70
C ARG A 37 -4.25 -16.15 1.18
N LEU A 38 -4.22 -16.42 2.49
CA LEU A 38 -4.94 -17.54 3.15
C LEU A 38 -6.22 -17.07 3.86
N ALA A 39 -6.36 -15.77 4.10
CA ALA A 39 -7.51 -15.19 4.77
C ALA A 39 -8.57 -14.74 3.76
N ALA A 40 -9.84 -14.80 4.16
CA ALA A 40 -10.89 -14.11 3.38
C ALA A 40 -10.65 -12.59 3.40
N PRO A 41 -10.89 -11.87 2.28
CA PRO A 41 -10.72 -10.42 2.24
C PRO A 41 -11.51 -9.76 3.40
N GLU A 42 -10.84 -8.90 4.17
CA GLU A 42 -11.52 -8.10 5.18
C GLU A 42 -12.51 -7.16 4.49
N ARG A 43 -13.81 -7.38 4.71
CA ARG A 43 -14.85 -6.47 4.22
C ARG A 43 -14.73 -5.14 4.92
N GLY A 44 -14.49 -4.05 4.18
CA GLY A 44 -14.80 -2.71 4.67
C GLY A 44 -13.67 -1.68 4.73
N ARG A 45 -12.43 -1.99 4.32
CA ARG A 45 -11.34 -1.00 4.25
C ARG A 45 -10.52 -1.18 2.97
N SER A 46 -11.14 -0.95 1.84
CA SER A 46 -10.43 -0.94 0.56
C SER A 46 -9.97 0.47 0.23
N ILE A 47 -8.78 0.83 0.71
CA ILE A 47 -8.12 2.08 0.30
C ILE A 47 -7.62 1.89 -1.13
N ASN A 48 -8.03 2.76 -2.04
CA ASN A 48 -7.43 2.85 -3.35
C ASN A 48 -6.24 3.79 -3.34
N LEU A 49 -5.19 3.37 -4.04
CA LEU A 49 -4.01 4.17 -4.29
C LEU A 49 -4.13 4.81 -5.67
N ALA A 50 -3.65 6.05 -5.77
CA ALA A 50 -3.39 6.72 -7.04
C ALA A 50 -1.91 6.51 -7.38
N LEU A 51 -1.61 5.45 -8.14
CA LEU A 51 -0.25 5.09 -8.50
C LEU A 51 0.24 6.01 -9.62
N ALA A 52 1.24 6.81 -9.32
CA ALA A 52 1.88 7.74 -10.25
C ALA A 52 3.16 7.16 -10.85
N ALA A 53 3.78 7.88 -11.78
CA ALA A 53 4.96 7.46 -12.53
C ALA A 53 6.09 6.88 -11.66
N ARG A 54 6.34 7.45 -10.47
CA ARG A 54 7.37 6.92 -9.54
C ARG A 54 7.06 5.52 -9.03
N GLY A 55 5.79 5.25 -8.74
CA GLY A 55 5.37 3.92 -8.30
C GLY A 55 5.41 2.90 -9.44
N LEU A 56 4.99 3.30 -10.64
CA LEU A 56 5.10 2.47 -11.85
C LEU A 56 6.55 2.12 -12.16
N LEU A 57 7.45 3.11 -12.12
CA LEU A 57 8.87 2.89 -12.37
C LEU A 57 9.48 1.86 -11.40
N ALA A 58 9.12 1.90 -10.13
CA ALA A 58 9.60 0.93 -9.15
C ALA A 58 9.09 -0.49 -9.45
N LEU A 59 7.85 -0.62 -9.93
CA LEU A 59 7.27 -1.90 -10.35
C LEU A 59 7.88 -2.41 -11.66
N GLU A 60 8.19 -1.52 -12.59
CA GLU A 60 8.92 -1.84 -13.83
C GLU A 60 10.34 -2.34 -13.53
N GLN A 61 11.08 -1.65 -12.65
CA GLN A 61 12.41 -2.06 -12.22
C GLN A 61 12.45 -3.42 -11.52
N ALA A 62 11.35 -3.81 -10.90
CA ALA A 62 11.19 -5.12 -10.26
C ALA A 62 10.59 -6.19 -11.20
N ASP A 63 10.43 -5.91 -12.49
CA ASP A 63 9.81 -6.78 -13.51
C ASP A 63 8.40 -7.29 -13.13
N LEU A 64 7.60 -6.44 -12.47
CA LEU A 64 6.28 -6.81 -11.95
C LEU A 64 5.11 -6.34 -12.80
N MET A 65 5.36 -5.57 -13.88
CA MET A 65 4.29 -4.93 -14.64
C MET A 65 3.35 -5.92 -15.32
N GLN A 66 3.82 -7.05 -15.83
CA GLN A 66 2.95 -8.07 -16.42
C GLN A 66 1.93 -8.62 -15.41
N ARG A 67 2.32 -8.72 -14.14
CA ARG A 67 1.46 -9.21 -13.06
C ARG A 67 0.50 -8.14 -12.55
N ILE A 68 0.93 -6.90 -12.51
CA ILE A 68 0.21 -5.80 -11.83
C ILE A 68 -0.68 -5.01 -12.79
N ALA A 69 -0.28 -4.83 -14.05
CA ALA A 69 -1.03 -4.06 -15.04
C ALA A 69 -2.53 -4.43 -15.15
N PRO A 70 -2.94 -5.71 -15.08
CA PRO A 70 -4.36 -6.07 -15.13
C PRO A 70 -5.20 -5.55 -13.94
N ALA A 71 -4.55 -5.14 -12.84
CA ALA A 71 -5.22 -4.57 -11.67
C ALA A 71 -5.25 -3.03 -11.68
N LEU A 72 -4.62 -2.39 -12.67
CA LEU A 72 -4.52 -0.95 -12.79
C LEU A 72 -5.65 -0.39 -13.65
N ILE A 73 -6.26 0.71 -13.23
CA ILE A 73 -7.20 1.46 -14.05
C ILE A 73 -6.60 2.84 -14.31
N ALA A 74 -6.32 3.14 -15.58
CA ALA A 74 -5.77 4.44 -15.97
C ALA A 74 -6.81 5.54 -15.77
N MET A 75 -6.43 6.58 -15.05
CA MET A 75 -7.20 7.81 -14.91
C MET A 75 -6.49 8.92 -15.68
N ASN A 76 -7.12 9.36 -16.76
CA ASN A 76 -6.52 10.29 -17.72
C ASN A 76 -6.58 11.75 -17.27
N GLY A 77 -7.35 12.02 -16.20
CA GLY A 77 -7.53 13.36 -15.65
C GLY A 77 -8.43 13.35 -14.43
N ARG A 78 -8.79 14.55 -14.01
CA ARG A 78 -9.74 14.82 -12.93
C ARG A 78 -11.08 15.20 -13.51
N MET A 79 -12.17 14.65 -12.97
CA MET A 79 -13.53 15.06 -13.25
C MET A 79 -14.04 15.86 -12.04
N LEU A 80 -14.10 17.18 -12.19
CA LEU A 80 -14.64 18.07 -11.16
C LEU A 80 -16.16 18.08 -11.25
N HIS A 81 -16.80 17.90 -10.11
CA HIS A 81 -18.25 17.98 -9.94
C HIS A 81 -18.59 19.27 -9.19
N GLU A 82 -18.92 20.30 -9.93
CA GLU A 82 -19.22 21.62 -9.40
C GLU A 82 -20.53 21.62 -8.60
N THR A 83 -20.74 22.66 -7.79
CA THR A 83 -21.93 22.78 -6.92
C THR A 83 -23.22 23.01 -7.70
N ASP A 84 -23.13 23.57 -8.87
CA ASP A 84 -24.25 23.79 -9.81
C ASP A 84 -24.60 22.57 -10.66
N GLY A 85 -23.82 21.46 -10.49
CA GLY A 85 -23.98 20.22 -11.25
C GLY A 85 -23.17 20.15 -12.54
N ALA A 86 -22.40 21.19 -12.88
CA ALA A 86 -21.49 21.16 -14.03
C ALA A 86 -20.36 20.15 -13.82
N LEU A 87 -19.94 19.52 -14.92
CA LEU A 87 -18.80 18.60 -14.95
C LEU A 87 -17.68 19.23 -15.75
N GLN A 88 -16.48 19.26 -15.17
CA GLN A 88 -15.30 19.75 -15.83
C GLN A 88 -14.20 18.67 -15.83
N PHE A 89 -13.77 18.24 -17.02
CA PHE A 89 -12.66 17.30 -17.15
C PHE A 89 -11.34 18.03 -17.37
N LEU A 90 -10.36 17.77 -16.48
CA LEU A 90 -9.02 18.33 -16.53
C LEU A 90 -8.00 17.21 -16.72
N ARG A 91 -7.36 17.15 -17.87
CA ARG A 91 -6.32 16.15 -18.15
C ARG A 91 -5.10 16.33 -17.24
N TYR A 92 -4.45 15.21 -16.87
CA TYR A 92 -3.24 15.25 -16.04
C TYR A 92 -2.00 15.72 -16.79
N GLY A 93 -1.90 15.43 -18.07
CA GLY A 93 -0.72 15.74 -18.86
C GLY A 93 -1.05 16.07 -20.30
N GLN A 94 0.01 16.23 -21.10
CA GLN A 94 -0.10 16.56 -22.52
C GLN A 94 -0.11 15.34 -23.44
N ASN A 95 0.27 14.17 -22.89
CA ASN A 95 0.32 12.91 -23.64
C ASN A 95 -0.35 11.76 -22.84
N GLU A 96 -0.60 10.63 -23.50
CA GLU A 96 -1.32 9.47 -22.94
C GLU A 96 -0.53 8.72 -21.86
N ARG A 97 0.76 8.99 -21.68
CA ARG A 97 1.60 8.37 -20.66
C ARG A 97 1.61 9.15 -19.34
N GLU A 98 1.17 10.39 -19.38
CA GLU A 98 1.09 11.27 -18.20
C GLU A 98 -0.25 11.09 -17.49
N VAL A 99 -0.47 9.89 -16.97
CA VAL A 99 -1.68 9.47 -16.27
C VAL A 99 -1.33 8.90 -14.91
N ILE A 100 -2.31 8.84 -14.02
CA ILE A 100 -2.21 8.08 -12.77
C ILE A 100 -3.10 6.85 -12.85
N HIS A 101 -2.84 5.85 -12.03
CA HIS A 101 -3.60 4.60 -12.06
C HIS A 101 -4.26 4.35 -10.71
N ALA A 102 -5.56 4.08 -10.71
CA ALA A 102 -6.24 3.56 -9.55
C ALA A 102 -5.88 2.08 -9.36
N VAL A 103 -5.60 1.70 -8.13
CA VAL A 103 -5.38 0.31 -7.74
C VAL A 103 -5.78 0.12 -6.28
N SER A 104 -6.48 -0.96 -5.96
CA SER A 104 -6.72 -1.34 -4.57
C SER A 104 -5.39 -1.65 -3.89
N ARG A 105 -5.15 -1.04 -2.72
CA ARG A 105 -3.96 -1.29 -1.91
C ARG A 105 -3.85 -2.77 -1.53
N GLU A 106 -4.96 -3.39 -1.18
CA GLU A 106 -5.02 -4.81 -0.83
C GLU A 106 -4.63 -5.68 -2.03
N ARG A 107 -5.21 -5.40 -3.22
CA ARG A 107 -4.89 -6.13 -4.44
C ARG A 107 -3.44 -5.98 -4.86
N LEU A 108 -2.91 -4.76 -4.82
CA LEU A 108 -1.49 -4.50 -5.10
C LEU A 108 -0.59 -5.28 -4.15
N ASN A 109 -0.86 -5.19 -2.83
CA ASN A 109 -0.08 -5.92 -1.83
C ASN A 109 -0.16 -7.43 -2.01
N GLY A 110 -1.35 -7.97 -2.30
CA GLY A 110 -1.55 -9.39 -2.59
C GLY A 110 -0.69 -9.86 -3.77
N LEU A 111 -0.68 -9.12 -4.87
CA LEU A 111 0.13 -9.44 -6.06
C LEU A 111 1.65 -9.41 -5.77
N LEU A 112 2.09 -8.45 -4.95
CA LEU A 112 3.50 -8.38 -4.52
C LEU A 112 3.87 -9.57 -3.63
N LEU A 113 3.02 -9.95 -2.68
CA LEU A 113 3.23 -11.11 -1.82
C LEU A 113 3.15 -12.45 -2.57
N GLU A 114 2.28 -12.56 -3.57
CA GLU A 114 2.24 -13.70 -4.48
C GLU A 114 3.57 -13.84 -5.24
N ALA A 115 4.11 -12.72 -5.75
CA ALA A 115 5.41 -12.73 -6.42
C ALA A 115 6.55 -13.09 -5.45
N ALA A 116 6.54 -12.51 -4.25
CA ALA A 116 7.53 -12.80 -3.21
C ALA A 116 7.52 -14.28 -2.79
N ALA A 117 6.35 -14.90 -2.69
CA ALA A 117 6.22 -16.32 -2.34
C ALA A 117 6.76 -17.29 -3.39
N LEU A 118 6.84 -16.86 -4.65
CA LEU A 118 7.41 -17.64 -5.74
C LEU A 118 8.95 -17.51 -5.83
N CYS A 119 9.54 -16.55 -5.10
CA CYS A 119 10.97 -16.30 -5.13
C CYS A 119 11.70 -17.14 -4.06
N PRO A 120 12.60 -18.04 -4.43
CA PRO A 120 13.30 -18.92 -3.47
C PRO A 120 14.28 -18.17 -2.56
N LEU A 121 14.59 -16.91 -2.85
CA LEU A 121 15.44 -16.06 -2.03
C LEU A 121 14.65 -15.30 -0.95
N ILE A 122 13.31 -15.35 -0.97
CA ILE A 122 12.46 -14.64 -0.03
C ILE A 122 11.76 -15.62 0.91
N GLU A 123 12.02 -15.47 2.20
CA GLU A 123 11.29 -16.16 3.28
C GLU A 123 10.19 -15.23 3.80
N LEU A 124 8.91 -15.65 3.70
CA LEU A 124 7.77 -14.92 4.24
C LEU A 124 7.41 -15.46 5.61
N GLN A 125 7.37 -14.59 6.62
CA GLN A 125 7.01 -14.92 7.97
C GLN A 125 5.87 -14.02 8.44
N PHE A 126 4.67 -14.59 8.53
CA PHE A 126 3.46 -13.95 9.03
C PHE A 126 3.22 -14.24 10.52
N ASP A 127 2.19 -13.63 11.11
CA ASP A 127 1.83 -13.75 12.53
C ASP A 127 3.01 -13.44 13.47
N SER A 128 3.91 -12.54 13.04
CA SER A 128 5.17 -12.25 13.71
C SER A 128 5.35 -10.75 13.90
N ARG A 129 5.01 -10.27 15.09
CA ARG A 129 5.06 -8.85 15.44
C ARG A 129 6.43 -8.47 15.96
N CYS A 130 7.10 -7.51 15.31
CA CYS A 130 8.29 -6.89 15.85
C CYS A 130 7.98 -6.20 17.18
N ILE A 131 8.74 -6.53 18.21
CA ILE A 131 8.63 -5.97 19.56
C ILE A 131 9.77 -5.01 19.83
N ASP A 132 10.99 -5.37 19.45
CA ASP A 132 12.18 -4.57 19.70
C ASP A 132 13.27 -4.85 18.68
N VAL A 133 14.11 -3.83 18.45
CA VAL A 133 15.32 -3.90 17.61
C VAL A 133 16.45 -3.25 18.35
N ASP A 134 17.54 -3.98 18.56
CA ASP A 134 18.76 -3.45 19.12
C ASP A 134 19.87 -3.39 18.05
N PRO A 135 20.22 -2.18 17.57
CA PRO A 135 21.27 -2.00 16.56
C PRO A 135 22.69 -2.20 17.11
N GLN A 136 22.90 -2.19 18.41
CA GLN A 136 24.23 -2.43 19.00
C GLN A 136 24.56 -3.93 19.01
N THR A 137 23.59 -4.74 19.41
CA THR A 137 23.74 -6.20 19.43
C THR A 137 23.30 -6.87 18.14
N LEU A 138 22.80 -6.09 17.15
CA LEU A 138 22.22 -6.57 15.90
C LEU A 138 21.15 -7.64 16.15
N SER A 139 20.26 -7.39 17.13
CA SER A 139 19.21 -8.32 17.51
C SER A 139 17.80 -7.76 17.27
N LEU A 140 16.92 -8.65 16.82
CA LEU A 140 15.51 -8.43 16.61
C LEU A 140 14.73 -9.32 17.55
N THR A 141 13.83 -8.75 18.34
CA THR A 141 12.85 -9.50 19.13
C THR A 141 11.48 -9.37 18.49
N TRP A 142 10.86 -10.50 18.20
CA TRP A 142 9.51 -10.57 17.67
C TRP A 142 8.64 -11.54 18.48
N GLN A 143 7.34 -11.33 18.45
CA GLN A 143 6.33 -12.15 19.10
C GLN A 143 5.55 -12.93 18.05
N ASP A 144 5.42 -14.24 18.26
CA ASP A 144 4.48 -15.07 17.55
C ASP A 144 3.06 -14.74 18.03
N GLU A 145 2.22 -14.22 17.13
CA GLU A 145 0.87 -13.75 17.47
C GLU A 145 -0.10 -14.90 17.82
N ARG A 146 0.22 -16.14 17.44
CA ARG A 146 -0.61 -17.31 17.75
C ARG A 146 -0.32 -17.89 19.13
N SER A 147 0.95 -17.95 19.49
CA SER A 147 1.42 -18.56 20.74
C SER A 147 1.82 -17.57 21.82
N ALA A 148 1.89 -16.27 21.49
CA ALA A 148 2.46 -15.20 22.31
C ALA A 148 3.92 -15.42 22.73
N ARG A 149 4.62 -16.36 22.10
CA ARG A 149 6.03 -16.65 22.36
C ARG A 149 6.91 -15.52 21.83
N LEU A 150 7.85 -15.07 22.64
CA LEU A 150 8.91 -14.16 22.24
C LEU A 150 10.11 -14.93 21.69
N VAL A 151 10.67 -14.42 20.58
CA VAL A 151 11.86 -14.96 19.95
C VAL A 151 12.83 -13.80 19.72
N THR A 152 14.08 -13.96 20.14
CA THR A 152 15.15 -13.02 19.86
C THR A 152 16.19 -13.69 18.98
N GLU A 153 16.58 -13.02 17.90
CA GLU A 153 17.53 -13.53 16.93
C GLU A 153 18.40 -12.40 16.36
N SER A 154 19.54 -12.77 15.78
CA SER A 154 20.44 -11.80 15.15
C SER A 154 20.02 -11.50 13.70
N PHE A 155 20.36 -10.30 13.23
CA PHE A 155 20.26 -9.91 11.82
C PHE A 155 21.59 -9.35 11.30
N GLU A 156 21.81 -9.39 9.99
CA GLU A 156 22.95 -8.72 9.35
C GLU A 156 22.56 -7.29 8.93
N VAL A 157 21.44 -7.16 8.21
CA VAL A 157 20.84 -5.88 7.81
C VAL A 157 19.36 -5.93 8.10
N LEU A 158 18.83 -4.90 8.77
CA LEU A 158 17.41 -4.77 9.05
C LEU A 158 16.82 -3.50 8.40
N LEU A 159 15.71 -3.65 7.72
CA LEU A 159 14.94 -2.56 7.10
C LEU A 159 13.57 -2.47 7.74
N GLY A 160 13.21 -1.29 8.26
CA GLY A 160 11.87 -1.01 8.80
C GLY A 160 10.94 -0.53 7.69
N ALA A 161 9.89 -1.32 7.40
CA ALA A 161 8.81 -1.00 6.46
C ALA A 161 7.42 -1.20 7.10
N ASP A 162 7.36 -1.11 8.42
CA ASP A 162 6.22 -1.45 9.28
C ASP A 162 5.21 -0.29 9.48
N GLY A 163 5.37 0.78 8.71
CA GLY A 163 4.37 1.83 8.53
C GLY A 163 4.35 2.91 9.62
N ALA A 164 3.24 3.62 9.73
CA ALA A 164 3.13 4.80 10.61
C ALA A 164 3.39 4.47 12.09
N GLY A 165 2.86 3.35 12.58
CA GLY A 165 3.11 2.86 13.96
C GLY A 165 4.34 1.95 14.06
N SER A 166 5.45 2.31 13.41
CA SER A 166 6.66 1.51 13.30
C SER A 166 7.27 1.17 14.66
N ALA A 167 7.36 -0.13 14.97
CA ALA A 167 8.08 -0.64 16.13
C ALA A 167 9.60 -0.49 15.96
N VAL A 168 10.10 -0.61 14.72
CA VAL A 168 11.52 -0.37 14.40
C VAL A 168 11.91 1.07 14.73
N ARG A 169 11.10 2.05 14.28
CA ARG A 169 11.33 3.47 14.59
C ARG A 169 11.33 3.69 16.10
N ALA A 170 10.30 3.20 16.80
CA ALA A 170 10.19 3.37 18.25
C ALA A 170 11.39 2.78 19.01
N ALA A 171 11.88 1.62 18.61
CA ALA A 171 13.06 1.00 19.20
C ALA A 171 14.34 1.82 18.98
N LEU A 172 14.52 2.41 17.78
CA LEU A 172 15.64 3.29 17.47
C LEU A 172 15.58 4.62 18.24
N GLU A 173 14.38 5.21 18.38
CA GLU A 173 14.17 6.44 19.16
C GLU A 173 14.44 6.22 20.64
N ALA A 174 13.96 5.14 21.23
CA ALA A 174 14.21 4.79 22.62
C ALA A 174 15.70 4.66 22.97
N ARG A 175 16.55 4.41 21.95
CA ARG A 175 18.01 4.28 22.08
C ARG A 175 18.78 5.50 21.57
N GLY A 176 18.08 6.55 21.14
CA GLY A 176 18.68 7.79 20.65
C GLY A 176 19.31 7.72 19.26
N TYR A 177 19.00 6.68 18.46
CA TYR A 177 19.50 6.56 17.08
C TYR A 177 18.69 7.36 16.07
N SER A 178 17.47 7.71 16.40
CA SER A 178 16.60 8.56 15.57
C SER A 178 15.72 9.44 16.43
N HIS A 179 15.19 10.50 15.81
CA HIS A 179 14.20 11.39 16.40
C HIS A 179 13.09 11.60 15.38
N SER A 180 11.84 11.43 15.78
CA SER A 180 10.68 11.80 14.98
C SER A 180 9.93 12.96 15.62
N HIS A 181 9.26 13.73 14.77
CA HIS A 181 8.29 14.72 15.19
C HIS A 181 6.94 14.33 14.60
N GLU A 182 5.94 14.19 15.47
CA GLU A 182 4.57 13.92 15.06
C GLU A 182 3.72 15.18 15.23
N GLN A 183 3.07 15.59 14.15
CA GLN A 183 2.12 16.69 14.16
C GLN A 183 0.74 16.14 13.81
N GLY A 184 -0.21 16.28 14.73
CA GLY A 184 -1.61 15.96 14.48
C GLY A 184 -2.18 16.91 13.42
N LEU A 185 -2.91 16.37 12.46
CA LEU A 185 -3.70 17.16 11.53
C LEU A 185 -5.07 17.42 12.13
N GLU A 186 -5.63 18.61 11.90
CA GLU A 186 -7.00 18.94 12.31
C GLU A 186 -8.07 18.28 11.43
N HIS A 187 -7.63 17.49 10.47
CA HIS A 187 -8.47 16.88 9.43
C HIS A 187 -8.44 15.37 9.52
N ASP A 188 -9.62 14.79 9.49
CA ASP A 188 -9.81 13.35 9.34
C ASP A 188 -10.29 12.99 7.94
N TYR A 189 -10.15 11.74 7.57
CA TYR A 189 -10.74 11.21 6.36
C TYR A 189 -11.64 10.01 6.65
N LYS A 190 -12.68 9.85 5.85
CA LYS A 190 -13.59 8.71 5.91
C LYS A 190 -13.65 8.02 4.56
N GLU A 191 -13.52 6.70 4.59
CA GLU A 191 -13.68 5.86 3.41
C GLU A 191 -15.13 5.43 3.25
N LEU A 192 -15.60 5.48 2.02
CA LEU A 192 -16.93 5.07 1.59
C LEU A 192 -16.78 4.29 0.28
N SER A 193 -17.85 3.63 -0.15
CA SER A 193 -17.90 2.95 -1.45
C SER A 193 -19.20 3.20 -2.19
N ILE A 194 -19.11 3.26 -3.51
CA ILE A 194 -20.28 3.24 -4.40
C ILE A 194 -20.25 1.91 -5.14
N ALA A 195 -21.30 1.13 -4.98
CA ALA A 195 -21.49 -0.12 -5.72
C ALA A 195 -21.66 0.12 -7.22
N PRO A 196 -21.44 -0.90 -8.07
CA PRO A 196 -21.81 -0.85 -9.47
C PRO A 196 -23.30 -0.47 -9.63
N ASP A 197 -23.58 0.35 -10.64
CA ASP A 197 -24.95 0.88 -10.86
C ASP A 197 -25.89 -0.18 -11.46
N PRO A 198 -26.91 -0.66 -10.74
CA PRO A 198 -27.86 -1.63 -11.26
C PRO A 198 -28.66 -1.11 -12.46
N ALA A 199 -28.97 0.20 -12.50
CA ALA A 199 -29.69 0.82 -13.60
C ALA A 199 -28.88 0.84 -14.90
N ARG A 200 -27.56 0.73 -14.79
CA ARG A 200 -26.63 0.61 -15.92
C ARG A 200 -26.17 -0.84 -16.17
N GLY A 201 -26.91 -1.82 -15.66
CA GLY A 201 -26.56 -3.24 -15.81
C GLY A 201 -25.29 -3.65 -15.06
N GLY A 202 -25.05 -3.07 -13.88
CA GLY A 202 -23.89 -3.38 -13.04
C GLY A 202 -22.58 -2.75 -13.52
N ARG A 203 -22.67 -1.68 -14.33
CA ARG A 203 -21.49 -0.92 -14.80
C ARG A 203 -21.11 0.18 -13.80
N TYR A 204 -20.03 0.87 -14.10
CA TYR A 204 -19.58 2.02 -13.32
C TYR A 204 -20.66 3.12 -13.24
N ALA A 205 -20.87 3.67 -12.04
CA ALA A 205 -21.76 4.80 -11.81
C ALA A 205 -21.26 6.09 -12.47
N PHE A 206 -19.94 6.25 -12.58
CA PHE A 206 -19.25 7.39 -13.18
C PHE A 206 -18.25 6.94 -14.24
N GLU A 207 -17.58 7.91 -14.90
CA GLU A 207 -16.48 7.64 -15.85
C GLU A 207 -15.29 6.95 -15.15
N PRO A 208 -14.93 5.69 -15.49
CA PRO A 208 -13.88 4.98 -14.78
C PRO A 208 -12.47 5.50 -15.07
N HIS A 209 -12.27 6.25 -16.16
CA HIS A 209 -10.96 6.76 -16.54
C HIS A 209 -10.69 8.18 -16.04
N ALA A 210 -11.33 8.57 -14.92
CA ALA A 210 -11.14 9.85 -14.26
C ALA A 210 -11.05 9.70 -12.74
N LEU A 211 -10.24 10.54 -12.10
CA LEU A 211 -10.35 10.80 -10.67
C LEU A 211 -11.50 11.78 -10.45
N HIS A 212 -12.58 11.33 -9.85
CA HIS A 212 -13.70 12.20 -9.54
C HIS A 212 -13.42 13.01 -8.28
N ILE A 213 -13.74 14.31 -8.32
CA ILE A 213 -13.50 15.24 -7.21
C ILE A 213 -14.74 16.12 -7.04
N TRP A 214 -15.27 16.18 -5.83
CA TRP A 214 -16.33 17.09 -5.39
C TRP A 214 -15.74 18.08 -4.38
N PRO A 215 -15.27 19.27 -4.81
CA PRO A 215 -14.86 20.33 -3.89
C PRO A 215 -16.09 20.97 -3.27
N ARG A 216 -16.11 21.12 -1.93
CA ARG A 216 -17.28 21.64 -1.17
C ARG A 216 -16.85 22.56 -0.04
N GLY A 217 -16.03 23.55 -0.32
CA GLY A 217 -15.58 24.51 0.69
C GLY A 217 -14.76 23.87 1.80
N GLY A 218 -15.40 23.55 2.94
CA GLY A 218 -14.74 22.94 4.10
C GLY A 218 -14.44 21.44 4.00
N TYR A 219 -14.83 20.77 2.91
CA TYR A 219 -14.51 19.36 2.68
C TYR A 219 -14.33 19.03 1.20
N MET A 220 -13.70 17.92 0.92
CA MET A 220 -13.52 17.40 -0.43
C MET A 220 -13.83 15.90 -0.43
N LEU A 221 -14.65 15.46 -1.40
CA LEU A 221 -14.85 14.06 -1.69
C LEU A 221 -14.09 13.70 -2.97
N ILE A 222 -13.37 12.59 -2.95
CA ILE A 222 -12.74 12.02 -4.13
C ILE A 222 -13.24 10.59 -4.35
N ALA A 223 -13.28 10.13 -5.60
CA ALA A 223 -13.62 8.75 -5.92
C ALA A 223 -12.68 8.18 -6.98
N LEU A 224 -12.18 6.97 -6.69
CA LEU A 224 -11.30 6.20 -7.56
C LEU A 224 -12.01 4.90 -7.98
N PRO A 225 -11.90 4.49 -9.26
CA PRO A 225 -12.53 3.28 -9.77
C PRO A 225 -11.85 2.01 -9.24
N ASN A 226 -12.63 0.94 -9.13
CA ASN A 226 -12.20 -0.43 -8.86
C ASN A 226 -12.47 -1.33 -10.06
N THR A 227 -11.74 -2.44 -10.18
CA THR A 227 -11.90 -3.40 -11.30
C THR A 227 -13.23 -4.15 -11.29
N ASP A 228 -13.97 -4.13 -10.19
CA ASP A 228 -15.32 -4.69 -10.04
C ASP A 228 -16.44 -3.71 -10.39
N ALA A 229 -16.12 -2.59 -11.04
CA ALA A 229 -17.01 -1.49 -11.39
C ALA A 229 -17.55 -0.68 -10.20
N SER A 230 -17.08 -0.90 -8.98
CA SER A 230 -17.33 -0.02 -7.84
C SER A 230 -16.38 1.18 -7.82
N PHE A 231 -16.65 2.15 -6.94
CA PHE A 231 -15.72 3.23 -6.60
C PHE A 231 -15.40 3.22 -5.11
N THR A 232 -14.15 3.43 -4.79
CA THR A 232 -13.71 3.79 -3.44
C THR A 232 -13.68 5.30 -3.29
N LEU A 233 -14.35 5.81 -2.27
CA LEU A 233 -14.45 7.23 -1.98
C LEU A 233 -13.66 7.57 -0.73
N SER A 234 -12.99 8.72 -0.78
CA SER A 234 -12.38 9.32 0.41
C SER A 234 -13.00 10.71 0.64
N LEU A 235 -13.63 10.88 1.78
CA LEU A 235 -14.11 12.17 2.26
C LEU A 235 -13.02 12.75 3.16
N ILE A 236 -12.53 13.91 2.78
CA ILE A 236 -11.48 14.65 3.49
C ILE A 236 -12.09 15.93 4.00
N HIS A 237 -12.06 16.16 5.30
CA HIS A 237 -12.38 17.44 5.90
C HIS A 237 -11.16 18.37 5.76
N ILE A 238 -11.40 19.53 5.20
CA ILE A 238 -10.37 20.57 5.04
C ILE A 238 -10.65 21.69 6.04
#